data_4a3698ba37d2ca55f0458cd6d1d58102
#
_entry.id   4a3698ba37d2ca55f0458cd6d1d58102
#
_cell.length_a   1.000
_cell.length_b   1.000
_cell.length_c   1.000
_cell.angle_alpha   90.00
_cell.angle_beta   90.00
_cell.angle_gamma   90.00
#
_symmetry.space_group_name_H-M   'P 1'
#
loop_
_entity.id
_entity.type
_entity.pdbx_description
1 polymer ?
#
loop_
_entity_poly.entity_id
_entity_poly.type
_entity_poly.pdbx_seq_one_letter_code
_entity_poly.pdbx_strand_id
1 'polypeptide(L)'
;MNEVCILDRWEGDTAVIEVTDEADQIRWQQVPRQRLPDAQEGDVLLFDGQYWQVDETATALRRQKIARRLARLKGRYPDSGNE
;
A
#
# COMPACT_ATOMS: atom_id res chain seq x y z
N MET A 1 -17.73 2.69 -7.27
CA MET A 1 -16.54 3.47 -7.52
C MET A 1 -15.34 2.77 -6.91
N ASN A 2 -14.27 2.70 -7.68
CA ASN A 2 -13.12 1.89 -7.30
C ASN A 2 -11.96 2.79 -6.90
N GLU A 3 -11.85 3.00 -5.61
CA GLU A 3 -10.70 3.68 -5.06
C GLU A 3 -9.75 2.64 -4.46
N VAL A 4 -8.46 2.89 -4.62
CA VAL A 4 -7.43 2.06 -4.02
C VAL A 4 -6.83 2.82 -2.86
N CYS A 5 -6.90 2.23 -1.68
CA CYS A 5 -6.39 2.84 -0.46
C CYS A 5 -5.19 2.04 0.01
N ILE A 6 -4.06 2.70 0.20
CA ILE A 6 -2.83 2.05 0.64
C ILE A 6 -2.31 2.81 1.86
N LEU A 7 -1.95 2.06 2.89
CA LEU A 7 -1.34 2.66 4.07
C LEU A 7 0.08 3.07 3.71
N ASP A 8 0.31 4.39 3.62
CA ASP A 8 1.63 4.91 3.28
C ASP A 8 2.57 4.82 4.47
N ARG A 9 2.12 5.30 5.61
CA ARG A 9 2.93 5.29 6.82
C ARG A 9 2.07 5.55 8.05
N TRP A 10 2.67 5.29 9.20
CA TRP A 10 2.11 5.70 10.48
C TRP A 10 2.83 6.96 10.95
N GLU A 11 2.06 7.94 11.41
CA GLU A 11 2.59 9.12 12.08
C GLU A 11 2.02 9.13 13.48
N GLY A 12 2.78 8.59 14.44
CA GLY A 12 2.27 8.38 15.78
C GLY A 12 1.08 7.44 15.75
N ASP A 13 -0.05 7.91 16.23
CA ASP A 13 -1.29 7.11 16.25
C ASP A 13 -2.19 7.40 15.07
N THR A 14 -1.66 8.00 14.02
CA THR A 14 -2.43 8.35 12.83
C THR A 14 -1.89 7.60 11.63
N ALA A 15 -2.78 6.92 10.91
CA ALA A 15 -2.46 6.29 9.64
C ALA A 15 -2.58 7.32 8.52
N VAL A 16 -1.56 7.41 7.69
CA VAL A 16 -1.60 8.26 6.50
C VAL A 16 -1.85 7.35 5.31
N ILE A 17 -2.99 7.55 4.68
CA ILE A 17 -3.48 6.66 3.62
C ILE A 17 -3.47 7.40 2.30
N GLU A 18 -2.88 6.76 1.30
CA GLU A 18 -2.91 7.25 -0.06
C GLU A 18 -4.12 6.67 -0.76
N VAL A 19 -5.01 7.53 -1.25
CA VAL A 19 -6.24 7.11 -1.92
C VAL A 19 -6.14 7.51 -3.39
N THR A 20 -6.17 6.53 -4.29
CA THR A 20 -6.12 6.76 -5.72
C THR A 20 -7.49 6.44 -6.30
N ASP A 21 -8.09 7.41 -7.01
CA ASP A 21 -9.41 7.21 -7.59
C ASP A 21 -9.31 6.66 -9.02
N GLU A 22 -10.46 6.53 -9.69
CA GLU A 22 -10.53 5.95 -11.03
C GLU A 22 -9.83 6.81 -12.08
N ALA A 23 -9.67 8.09 -11.79
CA ALA A 23 -8.97 9.01 -12.70
C ALA A 23 -7.48 9.10 -12.39
N ASP A 24 -6.96 8.18 -11.57
CA ASP A 24 -5.57 8.15 -11.12
C ASP A 24 -5.18 9.40 -10.33
N GLN A 25 -6.16 10.07 -9.74
CA GLN A 25 -5.86 11.20 -8.88
C GLN A 25 -5.66 10.73 -7.46
N ILE A 26 -4.66 11.29 -6.80
CA ILE A 26 -4.26 10.87 -5.47
C ILE A 26 -4.69 11.91 -4.46
N ARG A 27 -5.28 11.44 -3.37
CA ARG A 27 -5.50 12.30 -2.21
C ARG A 27 -5.03 11.58 -0.97
N TRP A 28 -4.81 12.32 0.08
CA TRP A 28 -4.30 11.78 1.34
C TRP A 28 -5.37 11.85 2.39
N GLN A 29 -5.50 10.79 3.16
CA GLN A 29 -6.48 10.70 4.22
C GLN A 29 -5.79 10.26 5.50
N GLN A 30 -6.20 10.84 6.62
CA GLN A 30 -5.66 10.48 7.93
C GLN A 30 -6.74 9.75 8.72
N VAL A 31 -6.36 8.63 9.33
CA VAL A 31 -7.29 7.80 10.09
C VAL A 31 -6.65 7.47 11.43
N PRO A 32 -7.37 7.69 12.54
CA PRO A 32 -6.82 7.33 13.86
C PRO A 32 -6.62 5.82 13.99
N ARG A 33 -5.60 5.44 14.73
CA ARG A 33 -5.27 4.03 14.95
C ARG A 33 -6.45 3.22 15.47
N GLN A 34 -7.30 3.83 16.27
CA GLN A 34 -8.47 3.16 16.84
C GLN A 34 -9.45 2.67 15.80
N ARG A 35 -9.46 3.29 14.63
CA ARG A 35 -10.41 2.96 13.58
C ARG A 35 -9.82 2.06 12.51
N LEU A 36 -8.57 1.70 12.65
CA LEU A 36 -7.87 0.88 11.67
C LEU A 36 -7.39 -0.39 12.37
N PRO A 37 -7.56 -1.57 11.76
CA PRO A 37 -7.00 -2.79 12.34
C PRO A 37 -5.47 -2.75 12.29
N ASP A 38 -4.83 -3.75 12.85
CA ASP A 38 -3.38 -3.85 12.82
C ASP A 38 -2.91 -3.96 11.38
N ALA A 39 -2.62 -2.82 10.78
CA ALA A 39 -2.16 -2.73 9.41
C ALA A 39 -0.71 -2.29 9.40
N GLN A 40 0.01 -2.69 8.36
CA GLN A 40 1.40 -2.35 8.17
C GLN A 40 1.55 -1.46 6.95
N GLU A 41 2.64 -0.70 6.92
CA GLU A 41 2.94 0.14 5.76
C GLU A 41 2.96 -0.70 4.51
N GLY A 42 2.28 -0.21 3.49
CA GLY A 42 2.16 -0.92 2.22
C GLY A 42 0.92 -1.79 2.09
N ASP A 43 0.18 -1.98 3.16
CA ASP A 43 -1.05 -2.78 3.10
C ASP A 43 -2.12 -2.07 2.29
N VAL A 44 -2.88 -2.86 1.52
CA VAL A 44 -4.04 -2.36 0.80
C VAL A 44 -5.24 -2.43 1.74
N LEU A 45 -5.99 -1.35 1.79
CA LEU A 45 -7.09 -1.20 2.75
C LEU A 45 -8.42 -1.13 2.04
N LEU A 46 -9.46 -1.59 2.72
CA LEU A 46 -10.85 -1.47 2.28
C LEU A 46 -11.63 -0.66 3.31
N PHE A 47 -12.48 0.22 2.81
CA PHE A 47 -13.39 0.98 3.66
C PHE A 47 -14.81 0.77 3.15
N ASP A 48 -15.68 0.23 4.01
CA ASP A 48 -17.05 -0.09 3.62
C ASP A 48 -18.04 1.02 3.94
N GLY A 49 -17.54 2.19 4.32
CA GLY A 49 -18.36 3.32 4.75
C GLY A 49 -18.42 3.46 6.25
N GLN A 50 -18.00 2.44 6.98
CA GLN A 50 -18.03 2.44 8.43
C GLN A 50 -16.75 1.88 9.04
N TYR A 51 -16.23 0.78 8.49
CA TYR A 51 -15.06 0.11 9.03
C TYR A 51 -13.95 -0.01 8.00
N TRP A 52 -12.73 0.08 8.47
CA TRP A 52 -11.52 -0.17 7.69
C TRP A 52 -11.05 -1.59 7.94
N GLN A 53 -10.53 -2.23 6.90
CA GLN A 53 -9.92 -3.55 7.05
C GLN A 53 -8.84 -3.74 6.00
N VAL A 54 -7.92 -4.66 6.28
CA VAL A 54 -6.85 -4.98 5.34
C VAL A 54 -7.41 -5.93 4.28
N ASP A 55 -7.17 -5.59 3.01
CA ASP A 55 -7.47 -6.48 1.90
C ASP A 55 -6.28 -7.42 1.74
N GLU A 56 -6.36 -8.59 2.33
CA GLU A 56 -5.22 -9.51 2.38
C GLU A 56 -4.81 -9.98 0.99
N THR A 57 -5.77 -10.24 0.13
CA THR A 57 -5.51 -10.69 -1.23
C THR A 57 -4.80 -9.62 -2.05
N ALA A 58 -5.32 -8.40 -2.02
CA ALA A 58 -4.71 -7.30 -2.77
C ALA A 58 -3.34 -6.95 -2.21
N THR A 59 -3.17 -7.02 -0.89
CA THR A 59 -1.89 -6.78 -0.24
C THR A 59 -0.86 -7.80 -0.69
N ALA A 60 -1.22 -9.07 -0.70
CA ALA A 60 -0.32 -10.14 -1.13
C ALA A 60 0.08 -9.97 -2.60
N LEU A 61 -0.89 -9.64 -3.45
CA LEU A 61 -0.61 -9.41 -4.88
C LEU A 61 0.33 -8.23 -5.08
N ARG A 62 0.13 -7.17 -4.34
CA ARG A 62 0.99 -6.00 -4.44
C ARG A 62 2.41 -6.32 -4.04
N ARG A 63 2.59 -7.04 -2.92
CA ARG A 63 3.91 -7.45 -2.47
C ARG A 63 4.59 -8.38 -3.47
N GLN A 64 3.83 -9.27 -4.07
CA GLN A 64 4.34 -10.19 -5.08
C GLN A 64 4.84 -9.44 -6.31
N LYS A 65 4.09 -8.43 -6.77
CA LYS A 65 4.50 -7.62 -7.91
C LYS A 65 5.77 -6.84 -7.61
N ILE A 66 5.88 -6.29 -6.42
CA ILE A 66 7.08 -5.56 -6.01
C ILE A 66 8.28 -6.50 -5.97
N ALA A 67 8.11 -7.67 -5.39
CA ALA A 67 9.20 -8.65 -5.30
C ALA A 67 9.69 -9.07 -6.69
N ARG A 68 8.76 -9.30 -7.62
CA ARG A 68 9.11 -9.64 -9.00
C ARG A 68 9.90 -8.54 -9.68
N ARG A 69 9.48 -7.30 -9.47
CA ARG A 69 10.15 -6.15 -10.05
C ARG A 69 11.58 -6.04 -9.54
N LEU A 70 11.78 -6.21 -8.23
CA LEU A 70 13.10 -6.14 -7.63
C LEU A 70 13.99 -7.28 -8.13
N ALA A 71 13.46 -8.47 -8.22
CA ALA A 71 14.22 -9.61 -8.73
C ALA A 71 14.65 -9.38 -10.17
N ARG A 72 13.76 -8.81 -10.98
CA ARG A 72 14.05 -8.51 -12.38
C ARG A 72 15.18 -7.48 -12.49
N LEU A 73 15.12 -6.45 -11.66
CA LEU A 73 16.14 -5.40 -11.67
C LEU A 73 17.49 -5.95 -11.24
N LYS A 74 17.52 -6.81 -10.23
CA LYS A 74 18.76 -7.44 -9.79
C LYS A 74 19.39 -8.28 -10.89
N GLY A 75 18.59 -9.03 -11.61
CA GLY A 75 19.09 -9.83 -12.72
C GLY A 75 19.60 -8.96 -13.86
N ARG A 76 19.01 -7.79 -14.03
CA ARG A 76 19.37 -6.89 -15.11
C ARG A 76 20.67 -6.15 -14.85
N TYR A 77 21.03 -5.90 -13.58
CA TYR A 77 22.23 -5.18 -13.19
C TYR A 77 23.13 -6.13 -12.42
N PRO A 78 23.84 -7.00 -13.12
CA PRO A 78 24.76 -7.90 -12.45
C PRO A 78 25.86 -7.10 -11.82
N ASP A 79 25.97 -6.66 -11.04
CA ASP A 79 26.67 -6.06 -10.42
C ASP A 79 27.18 -5.23 -10.11
N SER A 80 26.75 -4.94 -10.48
CA SER A 80 26.93 -4.23 -10.45
C SER A 80 27.41 -3.96 -10.21
N GLY A 81 27.85 -4.16 -10.45
CA GLY A 81 28.19 -3.83 -10.41
C GLY A 81 28.86 -3.78 -10.63
N ASN A 82 29.03 -4.04 -10.98
CA ASN A 82 29.23 -4.25 -11.25
C ASN A 82 29.29 -4.24 -11.55
N GLU A 83 29.36 -4.47 -11.76
CA GLU A 83 28.94 -4.55 -12.22
C GLU A 83 28.88 -4.44 -12.29
#